data_c36a4842953178da2c28de58045620df
#
_entry.id   c36a4842953178da2c28de58045620df
#
_cell.length_a   1.000
_cell.length_b   1.000
_cell.length_c   1.000
_cell.angle_alpha   90.00
_cell.angle_beta   90.00
_cell.angle_gamma   90.00
#
_symmetry.space_group_name_H-M   'P 1'
#
loop_
_entity.id
_entity.type
_entity.pdbx_description
1 polymer ?
#
loop_
_entity_poly.entity_id
_entity_poly.type
_entity_poly.pdbx_seq_one_letter_code
_entity_poly.pdbx_strand_id
1 'polypeptide(L)'
;MVVHSITDLDRLYALYEQGDKSVYAVFSKERARDGYMRYPAVRWNKRCRAFLCPDCDAVIEMEISEDGAHYTVPADQFFFQREHKKNHVCPKCGTPLWSAVNPDRRMEWVKIGEYGWVHRYGAEAHLKRTKNAHVCDQLAQIAQDPDGYYPVRGAQRRYPLSTYIKKKLHGRIGSFLCDELHEYNNASGQGDAMAELYGASKLFVGMTATLINGYSSGIFHLLYRIVPGLMLKDGKQYGSPGDFDAEYGVVENAYETRDAEYNANRRASKRKTRTRQL
;
A
#
# COMPACT_ATOMS: atom_id res chain seq x y z
N MET A 1 4.48 8.63 26.87
CA MET A 1 5.40 7.47 26.67
C MET A 1 5.59 7.25 25.18
N VAL A 2 6.82 6.97 24.73
CA VAL A 2 7.05 6.52 23.36
C VAL A 2 6.63 5.06 23.24
N VAL A 3 5.81 4.75 22.23
CA VAL A 3 5.21 3.44 22.01
C VAL A 3 5.85 2.79 20.79
N HIS A 4 6.41 1.61 20.96
CA HIS A 4 7.04 0.83 19.91
C HIS A 4 6.30 -0.48 19.60
N SER A 5 5.42 -0.90 20.52
CA SER A 5 4.74 -2.19 20.45
C SER A 5 3.33 -2.14 21.06
N ILE A 6 2.56 -3.19 20.83
CA ILE A 6 1.26 -3.40 21.50
C ILE A 6 1.44 -3.51 23.00
N THR A 7 2.50 -4.15 23.47
CA THR A 7 2.77 -4.30 24.91
C THR A 7 2.96 -2.94 25.59
N ASP A 8 3.55 -1.96 24.88
CA ASP A 8 3.68 -0.61 25.39
C ASP A 8 2.31 0.09 25.49
N LEU A 9 1.43 -0.14 24.50
CA LEU A 9 0.05 0.38 24.56
C LEU A 9 -0.74 -0.24 25.71
N ASP A 10 -0.64 -1.55 25.91
CA ASP A 10 -1.32 -2.24 27.00
C ASP A 10 -0.84 -1.74 28.37
N ARG A 11 0.48 -1.55 28.51
CA ARG A 11 1.05 -0.96 29.73
C ARG A 11 0.54 0.46 29.95
N LEU A 12 0.53 1.28 28.91
CA LEU A 12 0.03 2.64 28.98
C LEU A 12 -1.45 2.69 29.37
N TYR A 13 -2.24 1.80 28.80
CA TYR A 13 -3.66 1.67 29.07
C TYR A 13 -3.90 1.21 30.53
N ALA A 14 -3.13 0.27 31.03
CA ALA A 14 -3.20 -0.15 32.43
C ALA A 14 -2.87 1.00 33.40
N LEU A 15 -1.90 1.86 33.07
CA LEU A 15 -1.60 3.07 33.85
C LEU A 15 -2.77 4.07 33.84
N TYR A 16 -3.45 4.20 32.70
CA TYR A 16 -4.66 5.04 32.61
C TYR A 16 -5.80 4.51 33.48
N GLU A 17 -6.01 3.18 33.53
CA GLU A 17 -7.06 2.58 34.34
C GLU A 17 -6.78 2.66 35.85
N GLN A 18 -5.51 2.78 36.26
CA GLN A 18 -5.10 2.83 37.67
C GLN A 18 -5.12 4.22 38.31
N GLY A 19 -5.29 5.28 37.49
CA GLY A 19 -5.09 6.61 38.06
C GLY A 19 -5.88 7.73 37.38
N ASP A 20 -5.92 8.88 38.10
CA ASP A 20 -6.58 10.12 37.67
C ASP A 20 -5.76 10.96 36.67
N LYS A 21 -4.72 10.41 36.09
CA LYS A 21 -3.79 11.15 35.21
C LYS A 21 -4.06 10.88 33.74
N SER A 22 -4.07 11.95 32.95
CA SER A 22 -4.03 11.82 31.48
C SER A 22 -2.72 11.16 31.05
N VAL A 23 -2.80 10.20 30.13
CA VAL A 23 -1.66 9.51 29.56
C VAL A 23 -1.53 9.85 28.07
N TYR A 24 -0.30 9.96 27.60
CA TYR A 24 0.02 10.30 26.22
C TYR A 24 0.85 9.20 25.58
N ALA A 25 0.37 8.69 24.44
CA ALA A 25 1.10 7.76 23.59
C ALA A 25 1.70 8.54 22.40
N VAL A 26 3.00 8.42 22.18
CA VAL A 26 3.69 8.98 21.02
C VAL A 26 4.29 7.85 20.22
N PHE A 27 4.00 7.78 18.92
CA PHE A 27 4.58 6.80 18.03
C PHE A 27 4.68 7.35 16.60
N SER A 28 5.60 6.80 15.82
CA SER A 28 5.79 7.25 14.44
C SER A 28 4.70 6.73 13.51
N LYS A 29 4.51 7.40 12.38
CA LYS A 29 3.59 7.01 11.32
C LYS A 29 3.87 5.60 10.76
N GLU A 30 5.15 5.22 10.71
CA GLU A 30 5.57 3.87 10.30
C GLU A 30 5.07 2.82 11.30
N ARG A 31 5.21 3.10 12.61
CA ARG A 31 4.72 2.19 13.65
C ARG A 31 3.21 2.08 13.67
N ALA A 32 2.51 3.16 13.38
CA ALA A 32 1.05 3.12 13.24
C ALA A 32 0.62 2.17 12.11
N ARG A 33 1.31 2.24 10.97
CA ARG A 33 1.02 1.49 9.75
C ARG A 33 1.56 0.08 9.75
N ASP A 34 2.78 -0.13 10.28
CA ASP A 34 3.53 -1.39 10.13
C ASP A 34 2.76 -2.56 10.74
N GLY A 35 2.29 -3.41 9.86
CA GLY A 35 1.40 -4.50 10.17
C GLY A 35 1.94 -5.87 9.85
N TYR A 36 1.03 -6.77 9.57
CA TYR A 36 1.35 -8.10 9.12
C TYR A 36 2.18 -8.05 7.84
N MET A 37 3.16 -8.93 7.75
CA MET A 37 3.80 -9.18 6.47
C MET A 37 2.74 -9.62 5.46
N ARG A 38 2.74 -8.98 4.30
CA ARG A 38 1.84 -9.32 3.20
C ARG A 38 2.55 -10.23 2.21
N TYR A 39 1.80 -11.07 1.56
CA TYR A 39 2.27 -11.97 0.53
C TYR A 39 1.35 -11.93 -0.69
N PRO A 40 1.83 -12.30 -1.88
CA PRO A 40 0.97 -12.42 -3.04
C PRO A 40 -0.12 -13.47 -2.79
N ALA A 41 -1.38 -13.06 -2.94
CA ALA A 41 -2.54 -13.94 -2.73
C ALA A 41 -2.97 -14.70 -3.99
N VAL A 42 -2.35 -14.40 -5.13
CA VAL A 42 -2.67 -15.01 -6.43
C VAL A 42 -2.32 -16.49 -6.46
N ARG A 43 -3.09 -17.27 -7.22
CA ARG A 43 -2.89 -18.71 -7.41
C ARG A 43 -2.27 -19.01 -8.77
N TRP A 44 -1.27 -19.87 -8.82
CA TRP A 44 -0.69 -20.32 -10.06
C TRP A 44 -1.54 -21.42 -10.71
N ASN A 45 -1.95 -21.24 -11.96
CA ASN A 45 -2.62 -22.26 -12.73
C ASN A 45 -1.66 -22.84 -13.77
N LYS A 46 -1.31 -24.13 -13.59
CA LYS A 46 -0.36 -24.85 -14.47
C LYS A 46 -0.88 -25.03 -15.89
N ARG A 47 -2.21 -25.09 -16.10
CA ARG A 47 -2.80 -25.33 -17.43
C ARG A 47 -2.69 -24.09 -18.32
N CYS A 48 -3.09 -22.94 -17.81
CA CYS A 48 -3.01 -21.67 -18.56
C CYS A 48 -1.68 -20.93 -18.35
N ARG A 49 -0.75 -21.47 -17.50
CA ARG A 49 0.54 -20.86 -17.17
C ARG A 49 0.40 -19.38 -16.75
N ALA A 50 -0.60 -19.09 -15.94
CA ALA A 50 -0.89 -17.73 -15.48
C ALA A 50 -1.26 -17.70 -14.02
N PHE A 51 -1.09 -16.52 -13.39
CA PHE A 51 -1.61 -16.24 -12.06
C PHE A 51 -3.07 -15.82 -12.15
N LEU A 52 -3.89 -16.40 -11.28
CA LEU A 52 -5.32 -16.16 -11.22
C LEU A 52 -5.67 -15.38 -9.95
N CYS A 53 -6.68 -14.54 -10.05
CA CYS A 53 -7.31 -13.90 -8.91
C CYS A 53 -7.79 -14.96 -7.91
N PRO A 54 -7.57 -14.78 -6.59
CA PRO A 54 -7.99 -15.76 -5.59
C PRO A 54 -9.50 -15.89 -5.44
N ASP A 55 -10.24 -14.90 -5.94
CA ASP A 55 -11.69 -14.78 -5.75
C ASP A 55 -12.49 -15.09 -7.03
N CYS A 56 -12.18 -14.45 -8.15
CA CYS A 56 -12.96 -14.58 -9.36
C CYS A 56 -12.27 -15.38 -10.48
N ASP A 57 -11.11 -15.98 -10.24
CA ASP A 57 -10.30 -16.76 -11.18
C ASP A 57 -9.90 -16.04 -12.49
N ALA A 58 -10.04 -14.71 -12.54
CA ALA A 58 -9.56 -13.95 -13.68
C ALA A 58 -8.03 -14.03 -13.77
N VAL A 59 -7.50 -14.13 -14.99
CA VAL A 59 -6.05 -14.02 -15.24
C VAL A 59 -5.59 -12.62 -14.82
N ILE A 60 -4.51 -12.58 -14.05
CA ILE A 60 -3.87 -11.32 -13.71
C ILE A 60 -2.90 -10.95 -14.82
N GLU A 61 -3.03 -9.74 -15.31
CA GLU A 61 -2.30 -9.22 -16.45
C GLU A 61 -1.42 -8.04 -16.00
N MET A 62 -0.34 -7.80 -16.74
CA MET A 62 0.53 -6.65 -16.59
C MET A 62 0.76 -5.99 -17.96
N GLU A 63 0.98 -4.69 -17.94
CA GLU A 63 1.37 -3.95 -19.12
C GLU A 63 2.89 -3.97 -19.29
N ILE A 64 3.35 -4.30 -20.47
CA ILE A 64 4.73 -4.18 -20.90
C ILE A 64 4.82 -3.17 -22.03
N SER A 65 5.92 -2.45 -22.11
CA SER A 65 6.20 -1.49 -23.18
C SER A 65 7.45 -1.93 -23.93
N GLU A 66 7.30 -2.25 -25.20
CA GLU A 66 8.40 -2.56 -26.11
C GLU A 66 8.31 -1.62 -27.32
N ASP A 67 9.41 -1.00 -27.69
CA ASP A 67 9.53 -0.09 -28.84
C ASP A 67 8.45 1.02 -28.92
N GLY A 68 7.93 1.45 -27.75
CA GLY A 68 6.89 2.48 -27.64
C GLY A 68 5.47 1.94 -27.86
N ALA A 69 5.28 0.65 -28.09
CA ALA A 69 3.99 0.00 -28.07
C ALA A 69 3.70 -0.61 -26.68
N HIS A 70 2.43 -0.58 -26.25
CA HIS A 70 1.98 -1.15 -24.99
C HIS A 70 1.25 -2.46 -25.26
N TYR A 71 1.67 -3.51 -24.57
CA TYR A 71 1.08 -4.84 -24.66
C TYR A 71 0.60 -5.29 -23.29
N THR A 72 -0.54 -5.95 -23.26
CA THR A 72 -1.06 -6.61 -22.06
C THR A 72 -0.70 -8.09 -22.13
N VAL A 73 0.03 -8.57 -21.14
CA VAL A 73 0.47 -9.97 -21.04
C VAL A 73 0.12 -10.53 -19.66
N PRO A 74 -0.02 -11.87 -19.52
CA PRO A 74 -0.19 -12.47 -18.20
C PRO A 74 0.96 -12.08 -17.27
N ALA A 75 0.62 -11.66 -16.04
CA ALA A 75 1.59 -11.29 -15.04
C ALA A 75 2.51 -12.48 -14.70
N ASP A 76 3.81 -12.21 -14.69
CA ASP A 76 4.83 -13.17 -14.28
C ASP A 76 5.08 -13.16 -12.77
N GLN A 77 5.93 -14.09 -12.30
CA GLN A 77 6.30 -14.15 -10.88
C GLN A 77 7.04 -12.92 -10.39
N PHE A 78 7.73 -12.19 -11.27
CA PHE A 78 8.48 -11.00 -10.89
C PHE A 78 7.57 -9.80 -10.63
N PHE A 79 6.38 -9.78 -11.25
CA PHE A 79 5.35 -8.80 -10.97
C PHE A 79 4.93 -8.81 -9.49
N PHE A 80 4.96 -9.98 -8.84
CA PHE A 80 4.63 -10.17 -7.44
C PHE A 80 5.84 -10.29 -6.52
N GLN A 81 7.07 -10.15 -7.01
CA GLN A 81 8.28 -10.35 -6.20
C GLN A 81 8.37 -9.35 -5.05
N ARG A 82 7.96 -8.11 -5.27
CA ARG A 82 8.02 -7.05 -4.27
C ARG A 82 6.65 -6.43 -4.07
N GLU A 83 6.36 -6.07 -2.84
CA GLU A 83 5.16 -5.31 -2.55
C GLU A 83 5.31 -3.92 -3.18
N HIS A 84 4.47 -3.61 -4.15
CA HIS A 84 4.43 -2.31 -4.77
C HIS A 84 3.80 -1.29 -3.85
N LYS A 85 4.17 0.00 -3.98
CA LYS A 85 3.56 1.12 -3.27
C LYS A 85 2.05 1.22 -3.52
N LYS A 86 1.59 0.78 -4.70
CA LYS A 86 0.16 0.65 -5.01
C LYS A 86 -0.29 -0.76 -4.68
N ASN A 87 -1.33 -0.87 -3.86
CA ASN A 87 -1.99 -2.15 -3.62
C ASN A 87 -2.59 -2.64 -4.96
N HIS A 88 -2.02 -3.71 -5.50
CA HIS A 88 -2.61 -4.35 -6.66
C HIS A 88 -3.95 -4.97 -6.28
N VAL A 89 -4.95 -4.67 -7.07
CA VAL A 89 -6.29 -5.27 -6.97
C VAL A 89 -6.61 -5.95 -8.29
N CYS A 90 -7.46 -6.95 -8.23
CA CYS A 90 -7.96 -7.60 -9.43
C CYS A 90 -8.78 -6.58 -10.26
N PRO A 91 -8.45 -6.35 -11.54
CA PRO A 91 -9.19 -5.38 -12.36
C PRO A 91 -10.64 -5.81 -12.59
N LYS A 92 -10.96 -7.10 -12.47
CA LYS A 92 -12.30 -7.62 -12.68
C LYS A 92 -13.21 -7.50 -11.46
N CYS A 93 -12.73 -7.86 -10.27
CA CYS A 93 -13.57 -7.95 -9.06
C CYS A 93 -13.11 -7.05 -7.90
N GLY A 94 -12.00 -6.33 -8.04
CA GLY A 94 -11.48 -5.44 -7.01
C GLY A 94 -10.81 -6.15 -5.82
N THR A 95 -10.74 -7.48 -5.82
CA THR A 95 -10.10 -8.24 -4.74
C THR A 95 -8.62 -7.89 -4.62
N PRO A 96 -8.12 -7.61 -3.39
CA PRO A 96 -6.70 -7.36 -3.18
C PRO A 96 -5.85 -8.58 -3.56
N LEU A 97 -4.79 -8.35 -4.36
CA LEU A 97 -3.85 -9.39 -4.78
C LEU A 97 -2.72 -9.65 -3.78
N TRP A 98 -2.73 -8.92 -2.67
CA TRP A 98 -1.82 -9.09 -1.54
C TRP A 98 -2.62 -9.27 -0.26
N SER A 99 -2.28 -10.28 0.52
CA SER A 99 -2.97 -10.64 1.75
C SER A 99 -2.00 -10.76 2.92
N ALA A 100 -2.51 -10.76 4.14
CA ALA A 100 -1.70 -10.97 5.33
C ALA A 100 -1.24 -12.43 5.42
N VAL A 101 0.03 -12.63 5.75
CA VAL A 101 0.62 -13.97 5.88
C VAL A 101 0.05 -14.70 7.07
N ASN A 102 -0.47 -15.90 6.85
CA ASN A 102 -0.65 -16.89 7.89
C ASN A 102 0.56 -17.84 7.90
N PRO A 103 1.46 -17.75 8.89
CA PRO A 103 2.71 -18.50 8.91
C PRO A 103 2.51 -20.02 9.09
N ASP A 104 1.31 -20.47 9.47
CA ASP A 104 1.00 -21.87 9.73
C ASP A 104 0.48 -22.60 8.49
N ARG A 105 0.28 -21.91 7.38
CA ARG A 105 -0.16 -22.49 6.11
C ARG A 105 1.01 -22.74 5.16
N ARG A 106 0.99 -23.88 4.48
CA ARG A 106 1.80 -24.13 3.28
C ARG A 106 1.47 -23.05 2.26
N MET A 107 2.48 -22.26 1.89
CA MET A 107 2.29 -21.18 0.94
C MET A 107 3.09 -21.45 -0.33
N GLU A 108 2.49 -21.15 -1.48
CA GLU A 108 3.19 -21.22 -2.76
C GLU A 108 4.31 -20.17 -2.85
N TRP A 109 4.25 -19.13 -2.01
CA TRP A 109 5.18 -18.03 -1.98
C TRP A 109 6.11 -18.11 -0.77
N VAL A 110 7.39 -17.90 -1.00
CA VAL A 110 8.44 -17.86 0.03
C VAL A 110 9.10 -16.50 0.03
N LYS A 111 9.29 -15.91 1.21
CA LYS A 111 10.02 -14.65 1.34
C LYS A 111 11.49 -14.91 1.60
N ILE A 112 12.36 -14.32 0.76
CA ILE A 112 13.81 -14.37 0.87
C ILE A 112 14.32 -12.98 1.24
N GLY A 113 14.46 -12.69 2.52
CA GLY A 113 14.98 -11.43 3.06
C GLY A 113 14.48 -10.19 2.32
N GLU A 114 15.39 -9.31 1.95
CA GLU A 114 15.13 -8.10 1.16
C GLU A 114 14.96 -8.37 -0.34
N TYR A 115 15.32 -9.55 -0.81
CA TYR A 115 15.11 -9.95 -2.20
C TYR A 115 13.62 -9.94 -2.58
N GLY A 116 12.75 -10.34 -1.65
CA GLY A 116 11.31 -10.30 -1.83
C GLY A 116 10.65 -11.67 -1.86
N TRP A 117 9.43 -11.74 -2.42
CA TRP A 117 8.65 -12.95 -2.51
C TRP A 117 8.99 -13.75 -3.77
N VAL A 118 9.16 -15.04 -3.60
CA VAL A 118 9.47 -15.99 -4.68
C VAL A 118 8.39 -17.05 -4.70
N HIS A 119 7.80 -17.27 -5.87
CA HIS A 119 6.91 -18.40 -6.09
C HIS A 119 7.74 -19.70 -6.14
N ARG A 120 7.35 -20.74 -5.40
CA ARG A 120 8.14 -21.97 -5.25
C ARG A 120 8.55 -22.57 -6.59
N TYR A 121 7.61 -22.68 -7.52
CA TYR A 121 7.85 -23.24 -8.84
C TYR A 121 8.54 -22.28 -9.82
N GLY A 122 8.83 -21.05 -9.38
CA GLY A 122 9.57 -20.05 -10.15
C GLY A 122 11.00 -19.82 -9.68
N ALA A 123 11.48 -20.57 -8.68
CA ALA A 123 12.79 -20.37 -8.05
C ALA A 123 13.96 -20.40 -9.03
N GLU A 124 13.94 -21.31 -10.02
CA GLU A 124 14.95 -21.40 -11.07
C GLU A 124 15.08 -20.13 -11.91
N ALA A 125 13.96 -19.48 -12.23
CA ALA A 125 13.97 -18.23 -12.99
C ALA A 125 14.59 -17.09 -12.18
N HIS A 126 14.40 -17.09 -10.86
CA HIS A 126 15.04 -16.16 -9.96
C HIS A 126 16.54 -16.39 -9.81
N LEU A 127 17.00 -17.66 -9.81
CA LEU A 127 18.44 -18.02 -9.81
C LEU A 127 19.19 -17.39 -10.98
N LYS A 128 18.58 -17.35 -12.17
CA LYS A 128 19.19 -16.74 -13.36
C LYS A 128 19.34 -15.23 -13.28
N ARG A 129 18.61 -14.56 -12.36
CA ARG A 129 18.58 -13.10 -12.25
C ARG A 129 19.43 -12.53 -11.11
N THR A 130 19.66 -13.30 -10.05
CA THR A 130 20.42 -12.82 -8.90
C THR A 130 21.85 -13.36 -8.86
N LYS A 131 22.77 -12.50 -8.40
CA LYS A 131 24.18 -12.89 -8.16
C LYS A 131 24.50 -12.92 -6.66
N ASN A 132 23.54 -12.64 -5.78
CA ASN A 132 23.76 -12.67 -4.34
C ASN A 132 23.84 -14.12 -3.87
N ALA A 133 25.00 -14.54 -3.38
CA ALA A 133 25.28 -15.93 -2.98
C ALA A 133 24.26 -16.46 -1.97
N HIS A 134 23.97 -15.72 -0.91
CA HIS A 134 23.00 -16.14 0.12
C HIS A 134 21.58 -16.33 -0.44
N VAL A 135 21.16 -15.47 -1.38
CA VAL A 135 19.87 -15.60 -2.07
C VAL A 135 19.91 -16.80 -3.02
N CYS A 136 21.02 -17.01 -3.74
CA CYS A 136 21.19 -18.17 -4.61
C CYS A 136 21.08 -19.49 -3.86
N ASP A 137 21.70 -19.61 -2.68
CA ASP A 137 21.64 -20.83 -1.87
C ASP A 137 20.19 -21.16 -1.46
N GLN A 138 19.43 -20.17 -1.02
CA GLN A 138 18.02 -20.36 -0.65
C GLN A 138 17.15 -20.70 -1.87
N LEU A 139 17.38 -20.02 -3.00
CA LEU A 139 16.67 -20.31 -4.25
C LEU A 139 16.97 -21.71 -4.78
N ALA A 140 18.23 -22.18 -4.68
CA ALA A 140 18.62 -23.51 -5.08
C ALA A 140 17.90 -24.58 -4.23
N GLN A 141 17.82 -24.40 -2.92
CA GLN A 141 17.07 -25.28 -2.03
C GLN A 141 15.58 -25.36 -2.41
N ILE A 142 14.95 -24.21 -2.70
CA ILE A 142 13.54 -24.16 -3.13
C ILE A 142 13.37 -24.86 -4.47
N ALA A 143 14.29 -24.64 -5.42
CA ALA A 143 14.23 -25.24 -6.76
C ALA A 143 14.41 -26.76 -6.74
N GLN A 144 15.28 -27.26 -5.84
CA GLN A 144 15.52 -28.68 -5.68
C GLN A 144 14.32 -29.45 -5.13
N ASP A 145 13.62 -28.89 -4.16
CA ASP A 145 12.41 -29.50 -3.58
C ASP A 145 11.37 -28.41 -3.24
N PRO A 146 10.60 -27.94 -4.24
CA PRO A 146 9.61 -26.89 -4.02
C PRO A 146 8.51 -27.26 -3.01
N ASP A 147 8.16 -28.54 -2.92
CA ASP A 147 7.09 -29.00 -2.04
C ASP A 147 7.56 -29.28 -0.62
N GLY A 148 8.80 -29.67 -0.45
CA GLY A 148 9.43 -29.97 0.85
C GLY A 148 10.04 -28.76 1.54
N TYR A 149 10.26 -27.65 0.83
CA TYR A 149 10.84 -26.47 1.43
C TYR A 149 9.86 -25.78 2.39
N TYR A 150 10.26 -25.64 3.64
CA TYR A 150 9.55 -24.88 4.65
C TYR A 150 10.40 -23.69 5.09
N PRO A 151 9.95 -22.44 4.86
CA PRO A 151 10.69 -21.29 5.35
C PRO A 151 10.78 -21.34 6.88
N VAL A 152 11.98 -21.04 7.40
CA VAL A 152 12.19 -20.95 8.84
C VAL A 152 11.22 -19.93 9.44
N ARG A 153 10.52 -20.31 10.50
CA ARG A 153 9.65 -19.43 11.26
C ARG A 153 10.45 -18.24 11.78
N GLY A 154 10.22 -17.06 11.29
CA GLY A 154 10.98 -15.87 11.68
C GLY A 154 10.37 -14.56 11.21
N ALA A 155 9.40 -14.61 10.35
CA ALA A 155 8.66 -13.43 9.92
C ALA A 155 7.85 -12.89 11.10
N GLN A 156 8.32 -11.80 11.69
CA GLN A 156 7.65 -11.16 12.81
C GLN A 156 6.23 -10.76 12.42
N ARG A 157 5.26 -11.30 13.13
CA ARG A 157 3.89 -10.82 13.09
C ARG A 157 3.86 -9.46 13.78
N ARG A 158 3.76 -8.40 13.01
CA ARG A 158 3.48 -7.07 13.55
C ARG A 158 2.00 -6.79 13.36
N TYR A 159 1.29 -6.68 14.45
CA TYR A 159 -0.06 -6.14 14.42
C TYR A 159 0.05 -4.61 14.31
N PRO A 160 -0.59 -3.93 13.33
CA PRO A 160 -0.53 -2.48 13.23
C PRO A 160 -1.07 -1.84 14.50
N LEU A 161 -0.37 -0.84 15.05
CA LEU A 161 -0.84 -0.14 16.23
C LEU A 161 -2.18 0.56 15.98
N SER A 162 -2.37 1.14 14.79
CA SER A 162 -3.64 1.75 14.39
C SER A 162 -4.80 0.77 14.44
N THR A 163 -4.61 -0.42 13.86
CA THR A 163 -5.64 -1.47 13.86
C THR A 163 -5.90 -2.01 15.27
N TYR A 164 -4.86 -2.14 16.10
CA TYR A 164 -5.02 -2.54 17.51
C TYR A 164 -5.86 -1.52 18.28
N ILE A 165 -5.51 -0.24 18.17
CA ILE A 165 -6.23 0.86 18.80
C ILE A 165 -7.68 0.86 18.34
N LYS A 166 -7.94 0.77 17.03
CA LYS A 166 -9.29 0.71 16.47
C LYS A 166 -10.12 -0.44 17.03
N LYS A 167 -9.53 -1.64 17.18
CA LYS A 167 -10.27 -2.84 17.62
C LYS A 167 -10.39 -2.97 19.13
N LYS A 168 -9.38 -2.56 19.88
CA LYS A 168 -9.30 -2.80 21.33
C LYS A 168 -9.52 -1.55 22.17
N LEU A 169 -9.19 -0.37 21.65
CA LEU A 169 -9.25 0.90 22.38
C LEU A 169 -10.22 1.90 21.74
N HIS A 170 -11.10 1.45 20.85
CA HIS A 170 -12.10 2.30 20.21
C HIS A 170 -12.95 3.04 21.26
N GLY A 171 -13.10 4.37 21.07
CA GLY A 171 -13.86 5.23 21.98
C GLY A 171 -13.17 5.53 23.33
N ARG A 172 -12.00 4.93 23.57
CA ARG A 172 -11.20 5.17 24.79
C ARG A 172 -10.10 6.20 24.57
N ILE A 173 -9.82 6.56 23.34
CA ILE A 173 -8.87 7.60 22.95
C ILE A 173 -9.60 8.95 23.02
N GLY A 174 -9.17 9.82 23.93
CA GLY A 174 -9.74 11.16 24.09
C GLY A 174 -9.41 12.06 22.91
N SER A 175 -8.12 12.15 22.58
CA SER A 175 -7.64 13.01 21.49
C SER A 175 -6.57 12.33 20.67
N PHE A 176 -6.62 12.53 19.35
CA PHE A 176 -5.57 12.16 18.41
C PHE A 176 -4.98 13.43 17.80
N LEU A 177 -3.70 13.67 18.06
CA LEU A 177 -2.94 14.75 17.44
C LEU A 177 -2.08 14.16 16.32
N CYS A 178 -2.23 14.70 15.14
CA CYS A 178 -1.52 14.24 13.94
C CYS A 178 -0.63 15.37 13.44
N ASP A 179 0.66 15.16 13.53
CA ASP A 179 1.65 16.09 13.00
C ASP A 179 1.91 15.81 11.52
N GLU A 180 2.29 16.85 10.78
CA GLU A 180 2.54 16.80 9.33
C GLU A 180 1.39 16.13 8.54
N LEU A 181 0.18 16.59 8.79
CA LEU A 181 -1.06 16.02 8.24
C LEU A 181 -1.02 15.85 6.71
N HIS A 182 -0.33 16.74 5.99
CA HIS A 182 -0.18 16.69 4.55
C HIS A 182 0.49 15.40 4.01
N GLU A 183 1.31 14.72 4.82
CA GLU A 183 1.95 13.47 4.41
C GLU A 183 0.98 12.30 4.27
N TYR A 184 -0.21 12.41 4.84
CA TYR A 184 -1.25 11.37 4.81
C TYR A 184 -2.24 11.53 3.65
N ASN A 185 -1.97 12.46 2.75
CA ASN A 185 -2.86 12.77 1.64
C ASN A 185 -2.67 11.87 0.40
N ASN A 186 -2.09 10.73 0.52
CA ASN A 186 -1.94 9.78 -0.58
C ASN A 186 -2.78 8.53 -0.34
N ALA A 187 -3.11 7.78 -1.40
CA ALA A 187 -3.66 6.43 -1.31
C ALA A 187 -2.57 5.49 -0.76
N SER A 188 -2.28 5.57 0.54
CA SER A 188 -1.16 4.89 1.19
C SER A 188 -1.58 4.25 2.51
N GLY A 189 -0.88 3.19 2.89
CA GLY A 189 -1.11 2.54 4.18
C GLY A 189 -0.87 3.45 5.40
N GLN A 190 -0.08 4.52 5.27
CA GLN A 190 0.06 5.54 6.33
C GLN A 190 -1.22 6.36 6.47
N GLY A 191 -1.81 6.76 5.34
CA GLY A 191 -3.09 7.45 5.34
C GLY A 191 -4.22 6.58 5.90
N ASP A 192 -4.20 5.27 5.61
CA ASP A 192 -5.20 4.34 6.15
C ASP A 192 -5.03 4.16 7.67
N ALA A 193 -3.79 4.08 8.16
CA ALA A 193 -3.49 4.04 9.59
C ALA A 193 -3.96 5.32 10.30
N MET A 194 -3.75 6.49 9.70
CA MET A 194 -4.25 7.77 10.22
C MET A 194 -5.79 7.76 10.28
N ALA A 195 -6.47 7.28 9.24
CA ALA A 195 -7.94 7.19 9.21
C ALA A 195 -8.48 6.24 10.30
N GLU A 196 -7.78 5.13 10.58
CA GLU A 196 -8.13 4.21 11.67
C GLU A 196 -8.02 4.89 13.05
N LEU A 197 -6.96 5.66 13.28
CA LEU A 197 -6.75 6.42 14.52
C LEU A 197 -7.75 7.56 14.67
N TYR A 198 -8.03 8.28 13.59
CA TYR A 198 -9.07 9.29 13.54
C TYR A 198 -10.43 8.71 13.96
N GLY A 199 -10.86 7.61 13.32
CA GLY A 199 -12.13 6.97 13.65
C GLY A 199 -12.21 6.33 15.04
N ALA A 200 -11.06 6.06 15.69
CA ALA A 200 -10.97 5.50 17.03
C ALA A 200 -10.97 6.57 18.14
N SER A 201 -10.72 7.83 17.82
CA SER A 201 -10.59 8.95 18.75
C SER A 201 -11.86 9.80 18.83
N LYS A 202 -12.05 10.48 19.98
CA LYS A 202 -13.20 11.39 20.18
C LYS A 202 -12.92 12.78 19.60
N LEU A 203 -11.68 13.23 19.66
CA LEU A 203 -11.24 14.52 19.16
C LEU A 203 -10.03 14.31 18.25
N PHE A 204 -9.99 15.03 17.15
CA PHE A 204 -8.88 15.02 16.20
C PHE A 204 -8.31 16.42 16.01
N VAL A 205 -7.00 16.54 16.07
CA VAL A 205 -6.26 17.76 15.74
C VAL A 205 -5.17 17.41 14.74
N GLY A 206 -5.31 17.91 13.53
CA GLY A 206 -4.28 17.80 12.50
C GLY A 206 -3.45 19.08 12.42
N MET A 207 -2.15 18.95 12.42
CA MET A 207 -1.19 20.05 12.33
C MET A 207 -0.38 19.92 11.06
N THR A 208 -0.23 21.01 10.33
CA THR A 208 0.63 21.08 9.15
C THR A 208 0.93 22.52 8.79
N ALA A 209 2.11 22.78 8.27
CA ALA A 209 2.48 24.09 7.75
C ALA A 209 1.86 24.34 6.36
N THR A 210 1.68 23.26 5.56
CA THR A 210 1.19 23.33 4.18
C THR A 210 0.13 22.25 3.96
N LEU A 211 -1.13 22.62 3.98
CA LEU A 211 -2.24 21.68 3.77
C LEU A 211 -2.34 21.23 2.30
N ILE A 212 -2.11 22.16 1.40
CA ILE A 212 -2.23 21.96 -0.05
C ILE A 212 -0.87 22.30 -0.70
N ASN A 213 -0.31 21.38 -1.43
CA ASN A 213 0.98 21.50 -2.11
C ASN A 213 0.87 21.99 -3.56
N GLY A 214 -0.11 22.86 -3.84
CA GLY A 214 -0.33 23.45 -5.17
C GLY A 214 -1.23 22.64 -6.11
N TYR A 215 -1.75 21.48 -5.67
CA TYR A 215 -2.67 20.65 -6.46
C TYR A 215 -3.95 20.40 -5.68
N SER A 216 -5.12 20.47 -6.33
CA SER A 216 -6.41 20.19 -5.70
C SER A 216 -6.48 18.74 -5.20
N SER A 217 -5.95 17.77 -5.96
CA SER A 217 -5.79 16.39 -5.52
C SER A 217 -4.91 16.22 -4.30
N GLY A 218 -4.12 17.24 -3.96
CA GLY A 218 -3.28 17.27 -2.77
C GLY A 218 -4.04 17.22 -1.44
N ILE A 219 -5.37 17.32 -1.41
CA ILE A 219 -6.19 17.19 -0.21
C ILE A 219 -7.28 16.11 -0.34
N PHE A 220 -7.47 15.56 -1.52
CA PHE A 220 -8.57 14.65 -1.85
C PHE A 220 -8.68 13.44 -0.92
N HIS A 221 -7.60 12.67 -0.78
CA HIS A 221 -7.60 11.47 0.06
C HIS A 221 -7.74 11.79 1.54
N LEU A 222 -7.25 12.96 1.96
CA LEU A 222 -7.38 13.42 3.33
C LEU A 222 -8.84 13.73 3.65
N LEU A 223 -9.52 14.49 2.79
CA LEU A 223 -10.95 14.79 2.93
C LEU A 223 -11.79 13.51 2.97
N TYR A 224 -11.47 12.54 2.11
CA TYR A 224 -12.18 11.25 2.13
C TYR A 224 -12.02 10.48 3.43
N ARG A 225 -10.89 10.62 4.12
CA ARG A 225 -10.62 9.96 5.40
C ARG A 225 -11.27 10.66 6.59
N ILE A 226 -11.36 11.99 6.53
CA ILE A 226 -11.88 12.80 7.64
C ILE A 226 -13.39 13.07 7.48
N VAL A 227 -13.84 13.38 6.28
CA VAL A 227 -15.24 13.76 5.99
C VAL A 227 -15.84 12.99 4.81
N PRO A 228 -15.82 11.65 4.83
CA PRO A 228 -16.26 10.84 3.69
C PRO A 228 -17.71 11.13 3.30
N GLY A 229 -18.57 11.44 4.27
CA GLY A 229 -19.97 11.77 4.01
C GLY A 229 -20.18 13.04 3.19
N LEU A 230 -19.30 14.04 3.33
CA LEU A 230 -19.35 15.25 2.49
C LEU A 230 -18.87 14.94 1.09
N MET A 231 -17.79 14.18 0.93
CA MET A 231 -17.28 13.78 -0.37
C MET A 231 -18.29 12.97 -1.19
N LEU A 232 -19.01 12.05 -0.53
CA LEU A 232 -20.07 11.28 -1.18
C LEU A 232 -21.28 12.12 -1.56
N LYS A 233 -21.70 13.08 -0.71
CA LYS A 233 -22.77 14.03 -1.05
C LYS A 233 -22.42 14.91 -2.24
N ASP A 234 -21.15 15.23 -2.40
CA ASP A 234 -20.58 15.97 -3.52
C ASP A 234 -20.35 15.10 -4.77
N GLY A 235 -20.86 13.88 -4.76
CA GLY A 235 -20.75 12.93 -5.88
C GLY A 235 -19.33 12.41 -6.17
N LYS A 236 -18.37 12.65 -5.27
CA LYS A 236 -16.99 12.20 -5.46
C LYS A 236 -16.85 10.74 -5.07
N GLN A 237 -16.06 10.00 -5.85
CA GLN A 237 -15.71 8.61 -5.57
C GLN A 237 -14.25 8.51 -5.18
N TYR A 238 -13.94 7.66 -4.22
CA TYR A 238 -12.57 7.48 -3.69
C TYR A 238 -11.54 7.14 -4.78
N GLY A 239 -11.94 6.40 -5.80
CA GLY A 239 -11.07 6.02 -6.92
C GLY A 239 -10.89 7.07 -8.00
N SER A 240 -11.59 8.21 -7.91
CA SER A 240 -11.64 9.23 -8.98
C SER A 240 -11.12 10.60 -8.54
N PRO A 241 -9.84 10.71 -8.12
CA PRO A 241 -9.27 12.01 -7.75
C PRO A 241 -9.24 13.00 -8.94
N GLY A 242 -9.24 12.51 -10.18
CA GLY A 242 -9.27 13.33 -11.37
C GLY A 242 -10.56 14.14 -11.54
N ASP A 243 -11.69 13.62 -11.07
CA ASP A 243 -12.97 14.34 -11.09
C ASP A 243 -12.97 15.51 -10.09
N PHE A 244 -12.32 15.30 -8.95
CA PHE A 244 -12.10 16.35 -7.96
C PHE A 244 -11.18 17.45 -8.51
N ASP A 245 -10.09 17.07 -9.20
CA ASP A 245 -9.19 18.02 -9.85
C ASP A 245 -9.88 18.81 -10.97
N ALA A 246 -10.77 18.17 -11.72
CA ALA A 246 -11.51 18.84 -12.79
C ALA A 246 -12.49 19.89 -12.26
N GLU A 247 -13.07 19.67 -11.09
CA GLU A 247 -14.06 20.55 -10.50
C GLU A 247 -13.44 21.64 -9.62
N TYR A 248 -12.47 21.28 -8.77
CA TYR A 248 -11.86 22.19 -7.79
C TYR A 248 -10.49 22.71 -8.21
N GLY A 249 -9.95 22.24 -9.35
CA GLY A 249 -8.67 22.66 -9.90
C GLY A 249 -8.80 23.37 -11.24
N VAL A 250 -7.76 24.10 -11.63
CA VAL A 250 -7.59 24.57 -13.00
C VAL A 250 -6.71 23.55 -13.73
N VAL A 251 -7.27 22.88 -14.73
CA VAL A 251 -6.53 21.91 -15.55
C VAL A 251 -5.90 22.66 -16.72
N GLU A 252 -4.57 22.85 -16.66
CA GLU A 252 -3.80 23.37 -17.78
C GLU A 252 -3.18 22.22 -18.57
N ASN A 253 -3.43 22.18 -19.88
CA ASN A 253 -2.75 21.28 -20.78
C ASN A 253 -1.44 21.91 -21.19
N ALA A 254 -0.32 21.51 -20.60
CA ALA A 254 1.00 21.92 -21.04
C ALA A 254 1.49 20.98 -22.16
N TYR A 255 1.71 21.54 -23.32
CA TYR A 255 2.32 20.83 -24.45
C TYR A 255 3.81 21.14 -24.45
N GLU A 256 4.68 20.15 -24.27
CA GLU A 256 6.11 20.28 -24.57
C GLU A 256 6.29 20.07 -26.07
N THR A 257 6.59 21.12 -26.82
CA THR A 257 7.18 21.01 -28.16
C THR A 257 8.64 20.60 -27.98
N ARG A 258 8.99 19.37 -28.32
CA ARG A 258 10.39 19.00 -28.54
C ARG A 258 10.80 19.55 -29.89
N ASP A 259 12.00 20.13 -29.91
CA ASP A 259 12.58 20.81 -31.04
C ASP A 259 12.35 20.10 -32.38
N ALA A 260 12.03 20.92 -33.40
CA ALA A 260 11.40 20.54 -34.64
C ALA A 260 12.29 19.71 -35.62
N GLU A 261 13.46 19.25 -35.23
CA GLU A 261 14.36 18.53 -36.17
C GLU A 261 14.24 17.01 -36.14
N TYR A 262 13.52 16.41 -35.18
CA TYR A 262 13.33 14.96 -35.17
C TYR A 262 11.92 14.55 -34.72
N ASN A 263 11.06 14.24 -35.68
CA ASN A 263 9.70 13.68 -35.55
C ASN A 263 8.55 14.67 -35.24
N ALA A 264 7.96 15.18 -36.29
CA ALA A 264 6.73 15.99 -36.30
C ALA A 264 5.47 15.30 -35.77
N ASN A 265 5.51 14.04 -35.34
CA ASN A 265 4.33 13.23 -35.00
C ASN A 265 4.26 12.75 -33.53
N ARG A 266 5.16 13.14 -32.64
CA ARG A 266 5.06 12.81 -31.22
C ARG A 266 4.69 14.03 -30.38
N ARG A 267 3.43 14.31 -30.24
CA ARG A 267 2.89 15.22 -29.23
C ARG A 267 2.88 14.49 -27.90
N ALA A 268 3.89 14.70 -27.06
CA ALA A 268 3.85 14.28 -25.67
C ALA A 268 3.08 15.32 -24.88
N SER A 269 1.80 15.07 -24.58
CA SER A 269 1.04 15.91 -23.65
C SER A 269 1.36 15.49 -22.22
N LYS A 270 2.08 16.31 -21.46
CA LYS A 270 2.09 16.21 -19.99
C LYS A 270 0.95 17.07 -19.47
N ARG A 271 -0.09 16.42 -18.92
CA ARG A 271 -1.17 17.11 -18.22
C ARG A 271 -0.64 17.61 -16.88
N LYS A 272 -0.46 18.90 -16.71
CA LYS A 272 -0.17 19.54 -15.42
C LYS A 272 -1.46 20.15 -14.89
N THR A 273 -1.87 19.69 -13.72
CA THR A 273 -3.01 20.26 -13.00
C THR A 273 -2.47 21.29 -12.02
N ARG A 274 -2.89 22.54 -12.11
CA ARG A 274 -2.60 23.57 -11.12
C ARG A 274 -3.86 23.89 -10.35
N THR A 275 -3.75 23.99 -9.03
CA THR A 275 -4.84 24.43 -8.17
C THR A 275 -5.02 25.93 -8.29
N ARG A 276 -6.26 26.39 -8.52
CA ARG A 276 -6.59 27.78 -8.24
C ARG A 276 -6.53 27.94 -6.73
N GLN A 277 -5.77 28.93 -6.23
CA GLN A 277 -5.96 29.38 -4.86
C GLN A 277 -7.39 29.93 -4.75
N LEU A 278 -8.17 29.28 -3.90
CA LEU A 278 -9.46 29.78 -3.45
C LEU A 278 -9.23 30.90 -2.45
#